data_5db0f6064ab0a4ad9d0612d2df29d41e
#
_entry.id   5db0f6064ab0a4ad9d0612d2df29d41e
#
_cell.length_a   1.000
_cell.length_b   1.000
_cell.length_c   1.000
_cell.angle_alpha   90.00
_cell.angle_beta   90.00
_cell.angle_gamma   90.00
#
_symmetry.space_group_name_H-M   'P 1'
#
loop_
_entity.id
_entity.type
_entity.pdbx_description
1 polymer ?
#
loop_
_entity_poly.entity_id
_entity_poly.type
_entity_poly.pdbx_seq_one_letter_code
_entity_poly.pdbx_strand_id
1 'polypeptide(L)'
;MSQRERAILVLRDGTVFRGSSIGARGMSIGEVVFNTAITGYQEILTDPSYYRQIVTLTYPHIGNTGVNEEDLEASKVHAAGLVIRDLPAAASNWRQTQDLSSYLRDQKVVAIADIDTRKLTRLLRDQGAQDGCLMAGDIDEAAALQAARDFPGLVGMDLAKVVSCDKQYSWTATNWELGQGYGSQDKPRFHVVAYDYGIKRNILRMLATRGCRITVIPAQSPAQHALDLKPDGIFLSNGPGDPEPCDYAVKAVRELVDTGIPVFGICLGHQLLGLATGAKTLKMKFGHHGANHPVQDLDTGHVMITSQNHGFEVDARTLPENVRVTHKSLFDGTLQGFALTDRPAFCFQGHPEASPGPQDIGPLFDRFVRLMERSGAPGTG
;
A
#
# COMPACT_ATOMS: atom_id res chain seq x y z
N MET A 1 -35.99 -10.80 4.51
CA MET A 1 -34.73 -10.12 4.09
C MET A 1 -35.12 -9.05 3.10
N SER A 2 -34.82 -7.79 3.35
CA SER A 2 -35.00 -6.70 2.39
C SER A 2 -34.14 -7.02 1.16
N GLN A 3 -34.73 -6.94 -0.03
CA GLN A 3 -34.00 -7.15 -1.29
C GLN A 3 -32.94 -6.04 -1.41
N ARG A 4 -31.64 -6.42 -1.49
CA ARG A 4 -30.55 -5.46 -1.70
C ARG A 4 -30.76 -4.71 -3.02
N GLU A 5 -30.35 -3.46 -3.07
CA GLU A 5 -30.41 -2.67 -4.30
C GLU A 5 -29.47 -3.24 -5.36
N ARG A 6 -29.74 -2.94 -6.62
CA ARG A 6 -28.89 -3.36 -7.74
C ARG A 6 -27.59 -2.57 -7.76
N ALA A 7 -26.51 -3.22 -8.18
CA ALA A 7 -25.24 -2.59 -8.51
C ALA A 7 -24.67 -3.20 -9.79
N ILE A 8 -23.84 -2.43 -10.49
CA ILE A 8 -23.08 -2.90 -11.65
C ILE A 8 -21.61 -2.47 -11.53
N LEU A 9 -20.74 -3.30 -12.09
CA LEU A 9 -19.37 -2.92 -12.44
C LEU A 9 -19.26 -2.97 -13.96
N VAL A 10 -18.90 -1.85 -14.58
CA VAL A 10 -18.69 -1.73 -16.02
C VAL A 10 -17.19 -1.46 -16.26
N LEU A 11 -16.54 -2.30 -17.06
CA LEU A 11 -15.15 -2.13 -17.45
C LEU A 11 -15.04 -1.29 -18.74
N ARG A 12 -13.88 -0.71 -18.95
CA ARG A 12 -13.57 0.13 -20.13
C ARG A 12 -13.82 -0.58 -21.46
N ASP A 13 -13.65 -1.91 -21.52
CA ASP A 13 -13.90 -2.74 -22.72
C ASP A 13 -15.40 -2.95 -23.00
N GLY A 14 -16.28 -2.54 -22.08
CA GLY A 14 -17.73 -2.73 -22.16
C GLY A 14 -18.24 -3.98 -21.42
N THR A 15 -17.37 -4.76 -20.78
CA THR A 15 -17.78 -5.90 -19.97
C THR A 15 -18.57 -5.41 -18.74
N VAL A 16 -19.76 -6.00 -18.50
CA VAL A 16 -20.66 -5.64 -17.40
C VAL A 16 -20.84 -6.83 -16.45
N PHE A 17 -20.60 -6.58 -15.17
CA PHE A 17 -20.96 -7.47 -14.06
C PHE A 17 -22.16 -6.87 -13.30
N ARG A 18 -23.21 -7.67 -13.10
CA ARG A 18 -24.41 -7.26 -12.38
C ARG A 18 -24.51 -8.02 -11.08
N GLY A 19 -24.81 -7.31 -9.99
CA GLY A 19 -24.89 -7.86 -8.65
C GLY A 19 -25.72 -6.98 -7.71
N SER A 20 -25.45 -7.13 -6.43
CA SER A 20 -26.15 -6.44 -5.34
C SER A 20 -25.28 -5.37 -4.71
N SER A 21 -25.84 -4.21 -4.41
CA SER A 21 -25.18 -3.16 -3.61
C SER A 21 -25.02 -3.63 -2.17
N ILE A 22 -23.81 -3.44 -1.64
CA ILE A 22 -23.47 -3.70 -0.24
C ILE A 22 -22.85 -2.48 0.46
N GLY A 23 -22.72 -1.36 -0.25
CA GLY A 23 -22.14 -0.11 0.23
C GLY A 23 -23.07 1.09 0.04
N ALA A 24 -22.48 2.25 -0.21
CA ALA A 24 -23.21 3.48 -0.50
C ALA A 24 -23.83 3.47 -1.91
N ARG A 25 -24.89 4.25 -2.10
CA ARG A 25 -25.41 4.58 -3.44
C ARG A 25 -24.46 5.55 -4.15
N GLY A 26 -24.49 5.51 -5.47
CA GLY A 26 -23.75 6.44 -6.33
C GLY A 26 -22.82 5.74 -7.30
N MET A 27 -21.83 6.48 -7.76
CA MET A 27 -20.85 6.05 -8.75
C MET A 27 -19.44 6.26 -8.25
N SER A 28 -18.57 5.29 -8.52
CA SER A 28 -17.12 5.38 -8.25
C SER A 28 -16.34 4.88 -9.45
N ILE A 29 -15.23 5.53 -9.76
CA ILE A 29 -14.39 5.27 -10.94
C ILE A 29 -12.96 5.03 -10.48
N GLY A 30 -12.29 4.06 -11.10
CA GLY A 30 -10.89 3.77 -10.81
C GLY A 30 -10.34 2.59 -11.61
N GLU A 31 -9.05 2.34 -11.46
CA GLU A 31 -8.42 1.13 -11.98
C GLU A 31 -8.93 -0.09 -11.20
N VAL A 32 -9.46 -1.09 -11.88
CA VAL A 32 -9.96 -2.32 -11.26
C VAL A 32 -8.80 -3.29 -11.10
N VAL A 33 -8.50 -3.62 -9.84
CA VAL A 33 -7.44 -4.55 -9.46
C VAL A 33 -8.03 -5.73 -8.68
N PHE A 34 -7.31 -6.86 -8.62
CA PHE A 34 -7.70 -7.97 -7.74
C PHE A 34 -6.66 -8.18 -6.66
N ASN A 35 -7.09 -8.58 -5.47
CA ASN A 35 -6.23 -8.92 -4.35
C ASN A 35 -6.52 -10.35 -3.89
N THR A 36 -5.46 -11.15 -3.72
CA THR A 36 -5.55 -12.57 -3.37
C THR A 36 -5.46 -12.86 -1.87
N ALA A 37 -5.41 -11.84 -1.02
CA ALA A 37 -5.42 -12.02 0.43
C ALA A 37 -6.74 -12.68 0.90
N ILE A 38 -6.63 -13.61 1.84
CA ILE A 38 -7.78 -14.32 2.40
C ILE A 38 -8.38 -13.62 3.63
N THR A 39 -7.66 -12.63 4.19
CA THR A 39 -8.04 -11.85 5.37
C THR A 39 -7.62 -10.39 5.20
N GLY A 40 -8.03 -9.52 6.13
CA GLY A 40 -7.53 -8.15 6.19
C GLY A 40 -8.20 -7.21 5.18
N TYR A 41 -9.47 -7.44 4.87
CA TYR A 41 -10.19 -6.57 3.92
C TYR A 41 -10.37 -5.14 4.43
N GLN A 42 -10.41 -4.92 5.76
CA GLN A 42 -10.50 -3.59 6.36
C GLN A 42 -9.18 -2.83 6.21
N GLU A 43 -8.06 -3.50 6.45
CA GLU A 43 -6.72 -2.97 6.22
C GLU A 43 -6.51 -2.63 4.74
N ILE A 44 -6.92 -3.51 3.82
CA ILE A 44 -6.88 -3.27 2.38
C ILE A 44 -7.70 -2.02 2.00
N LEU A 45 -8.93 -1.89 2.50
CA LEU A 45 -9.79 -0.75 2.20
C LEU A 45 -9.21 0.57 2.71
N THR A 46 -8.52 0.55 3.84
CA THR A 46 -7.95 1.74 4.48
C THR A 46 -6.50 2.02 4.10
N ASP A 47 -5.82 1.13 3.34
CA ASP A 47 -4.48 1.37 2.80
C ASP A 47 -4.52 2.49 1.74
N PRO A 48 -3.83 3.63 1.95
CA PRO A 48 -3.79 4.72 0.99
C PRO A 48 -3.26 4.34 -0.39
N SER A 49 -2.48 3.25 -0.49
CA SER A 49 -1.94 2.75 -1.77
C SER A 49 -3.04 2.31 -2.75
N TYR A 50 -4.26 2.03 -2.27
CA TYR A 50 -5.42 1.75 -3.14
C TYR A 50 -6.21 2.99 -3.57
N TYR A 51 -5.70 4.20 -3.33
CA TYR A 51 -6.40 5.40 -3.79
C TYR A 51 -6.58 5.40 -5.31
N ARG A 52 -7.81 5.66 -5.79
CA ARG A 52 -8.24 5.53 -7.19
C ARG A 52 -8.28 4.10 -7.74
N GLN A 53 -8.25 3.07 -6.88
CA GLN A 53 -8.44 1.68 -7.32
C GLN A 53 -9.74 1.08 -6.77
N ILE A 54 -10.45 0.34 -7.62
CA ILE A 54 -11.60 -0.51 -7.25
C ILE A 54 -11.05 -1.90 -6.97
N VAL A 55 -11.11 -2.33 -5.72
CA VAL A 55 -10.46 -3.56 -5.26
C VAL A 55 -11.41 -4.75 -5.36
N THR A 56 -11.03 -5.76 -6.12
CA THR A 56 -11.72 -7.05 -6.19
C THR A 56 -11.02 -8.05 -5.26
N LEU A 57 -11.72 -8.52 -4.23
CA LEU A 57 -11.20 -9.56 -3.35
C LEU A 57 -11.54 -10.94 -3.92
N THR A 58 -10.51 -11.78 -4.13
CA THR A 58 -10.70 -13.10 -4.76
C THR A 58 -11.20 -14.15 -3.79
N TYR A 59 -11.02 -13.94 -2.47
CA TYR A 59 -11.57 -14.82 -1.45
C TYR A 59 -13.11 -14.72 -1.46
N PRO A 60 -13.83 -15.86 -1.43
CA PRO A 60 -15.26 -15.85 -1.68
C PRO A 60 -16.11 -15.20 -0.58
N HIS A 61 -15.70 -15.32 0.70
CA HIS A 61 -16.47 -14.82 1.85
C HIS A 61 -15.79 -13.61 2.49
N ILE A 62 -16.27 -12.42 2.19
CA ILE A 62 -15.71 -11.15 2.69
C ILE A 62 -16.75 -10.45 3.58
N GLY A 63 -16.32 -9.97 4.74
CA GLY A 63 -17.18 -9.35 5.76
C GLY A 63 -17.54 -10.30 6.92
N ASN A 64 -17.06 -11.53 6.88
CA ASN A 64 -17.33 -12.56 7.87
C ASN A 64 -16.81 -12.24 9.28
N THR A 65 -15.79 -11.41 9.41
CA THR A 65 -15.23 -10.97 10.69
C THR A 65 -15.74 -9.60 11.15
N GLY A 66 -16.60 -8.94 10.35
CA GLY A 66 -17.02 -7.56 10.59
C GLY A 66 -15.87 -6.57 10.44
N VAL A 67 -16.00 -5.42 11.07
CA VAL A 67 -14.98 -4.36 11.16
C VAL A 67 -14.84 -3.89 12.59
N ASN A 68 -13.72 -3.26 12.92
CA ASN A 68 -13.42 -2.68 14.23
C ASN A 68 -12.52 -1.44 14.10
N GLU A 69 -12.32 -0.69 15.18
CA GLU A 69 -11.53 0.54 15.17
C GLU A 69 -10.01 0.33 15.19
N GLU A 70 -9.55 -0.90 15.47
CA GLU A 70 -8.13 -1.21 15.63
C GLU A 70 -7.47 -1.61 14.29
N ASP A 71 -8.23 -2.28 13.39
CA ASP A 71 -7.69 -2.83 12.14
C ASP A 71 -7.73 -1.79 11.00
N LEU A 72 -7.26 -0.56 11.29
CA LEU A 72 -7.22 0.55 10.35
C LEU A 72 -5.79 0.93 10.01
N GLU A 73 -5.49 1.06 8.72
CA GLU A 73 -4.19 1.52 8.24
C GLU A 73 -4.15 3.03 7.94
N ALA A 74 -5.33 3.67 7.87
CA ALA A 74 -5.50 5.13 7.82
C ALA A 74 -6.80 5.56 8.51
N SER A 75 -7.06 6.87 8.59
CA SER A 75 -8.26 7.41 9.28
C SER A 75 -9.56 7.23 8.50
N LYS A 76 -9.50 6.83 7.23
CA LYS A 76 -10.64 6.65 6.32
C LYS A 76 -10.36 5.54 5.32
N VAL A 77 -11.39 5.12 4.60
CA VAL A 77 -11.24 4.26 3.42
C VAL A 77 -10.63 5.06 2.28
N HIS A 78 -9.62 4.49 1.63
CA HIS A 78 -8.93 5.07 0.47
C HIS A 78 -9.27 4.36 -0.84
N ALA A 79 -9.59 3.06 -0.80
CA ALA A 79 -10.05 2.34 -1.98
C ALA A 79 -11.26 3.03 -2.61
N ALA A 80 -11.27 3.18 -3.93
CA ALA A 80 -12.36 3.81 -4.66
C ALA A 80 -13.65 2.99 -4.60
N GLY A 81 -13.55 1.66 -4.49
CA GLY A 81 -14.69 0.77 -4.37
C GLY A 81 -14.30 -0.64 -4.01
N LEU A 82 -15.28 -1.45 -3.64
CA LEU A 82 -15.10 -2.85 -3.27
C LEU A 82 -15.95 -3.78 -4.14
N VAL A 83 -15.31 -4.84 -4.62
CA VAL A 83 -15.96 -5.91 -5.39
C VAL A 83 -15.71 -7.24 -4.69
N ILE A 84 -16.77 -7.95 -4.32
CA ILE A 84 -16.69 -9.25 -3.66
C ILE A 84 -17.64 -10.26 -4.30
N ARG A 85 -17.42 -11.54 -4.02
CA ARG A 85 -18.33 -12.60 -4.46
C ARG A 85 -19.53 -12.70 -3.53
N ASP A 86 -19.29 -12.82 -2.23
CA ASP A 86 -20.36 -13.14 -1.26
C ASP A 86 -20.15 -12.34 0.03
N LEU A 87 -21.23 -11.70 0.48
CA LEU A 87 -21.32 -11.04 1.78
C LEU A 87 -22.11 -11.92 2.74
N PRO A 88 -21.52 -12.45 3.82
CA PRO A 88 -22.21 -13.26 4.80
C PRO A 88 -23.46 -12.57 5.39
N ALA A 89 -24.46 -13.36 5.74
CA ALA A 89 -25.70 -12.85 6.35
C ALA A 89 -25.46 -12.21 7.73
N ALA A 90 -24.43 -12.68 8.43
CA ALA A 90 -24.00 -12.12 9.71
C ALA A 90 -22.47 -12.25 9.83
N ALA A 91 -21.85 -11.23 10.38
CA ALA A 91 -20.46 -11.30 10.80
C ALA A 91 -20.36 -12.01 12.16
N SER A 92 -19.26 -12.70 12.41
CA SER A 92 -19.03 -13.47 13.64
C SER A 92 -17.56 -13.38 14.06
N ASN A 93 -17.24 -12.38 14.86
CA ASN A 93 -15.90 -12.22 15.46
C ASN A 93 -16.04 -11.43 16.77
N TRP A 94 -15.29 -11.82 17.80
CA TRP A 94 -15.33 -11.18 19.11
C TRP A 94 -14.84 -9.72 19.11
N ARG A 95 -14.02 -9.32 18.12
CA ARG A 95 -13.54 -7.94 17.94
C ARG A 95 -14.48 -7.08 17.09
N GLN A 96 -15.53 -7.66 16.53
CA GLN A 96 -16.45 -6.94 15.67
C GLN A 96 -17.18 -5.83 16.44
N THR A 97 -17.17 -4.62 15.90
CA THR A 97 -17.98 -3.49 16.38
C THR A 97 -19.09 -3.13 15.39
N GLN A 98 -18.94 -3.47 14.10
CA GLN A 98 -19.87 -3.14 13.03
C GLN A 98 -19.78 -4.19 11.91
N ASP A 99 -20.85 -4.39 11.13
CA ASP A 99 -20.83 -5.17 9.90
C ASP A 99 -20.20 -4.38 8.74
N LEU A 100 -19.62 -5.10 7.76
CA LEU A 100 -18.93 -4.50 6.63
C LEU A 100 -19.85 -3.60 5.79
N SER A 101 -21.11 -3.98 5.56
CA SER A 101 -22.02 -3.22 4.71
C SER A 101 -22.38 -1.87 5.35
N SER A 102 -22.62 -1.84 6.67
CA SER A 102 -22.85 -0.59 7.41
C SER A 102 -21.59 0.29 7.39
N TYR A 103 -20.41 -0.28 7.63
CA TYR A 103 -19.15 0.44 7.54
C TYR A 103 -18.93 1.09 6.17
N LEU A 104 -19.17 0.35 5.06
CA LEU A 104 -19.01 0.87 3.71
C LEU A 104 -19.97 2.04 3.44
N ARG A 105 -21.21 1.96 3.92
CA ARG A 105 -22.19 3.07 3.81
C ARG A 105 -21.74 4.31 4.58
N ASP A 106 -21.27 4.14 5.82
CA ASP A 106 -20.81 5.23 6.66
C ASP A 106 -19.60 5.92 6.06
N GLN A 107 -18.69 5.13 5.46
CA GLN A 107 -17.51 5.62 4.74
C GLN A 107 -17.82 6.11 3.31
N LYS A 108 -19.09 6.04 2.86
CA LYS A 108 -19.55 6.45 1.53
C LYS A 108 -18.86 5.70 0.39
N VAL A 109 -18.52 4.44 0.61
CA VAL A 109 -17.85 3.57 -0.38
C VAL A 109 -18.90 2.82 -1.19
N VAL A 110 -18.85 2.92 -2.51
CA VAL A 110 -19.68 2.13 -3.42
C VAL A 110 -19.11 0.71 -3.49
N ALA A 111 -19.96 -0.30 -3.31
CA ALA A 111 -19.51 -1.69 -3.29
C ALA A 111 -20.54 -2.65 -3.85
N ILE A 112 -20.06 -3.73 -4.50
CA ILE A 112 -20.88 -4.75 -5.15
C ILE A 112 -20.53 -6.15 -4.66
N ALA A 113 -21.55 -6.96 -4.42
CA ALA A 113 -21.45 -8.41 -4.19
C ALA A 113 -22.27 -9.20 -5.21
N ASP A 114 -22.26 -10.52 -5.09
CA ASP A 114 -23.03 -11.47 -5.90
C ASP A 114 -22.61 -11.51 -7.37
N ILE A 115 -21.33 -11.23 -7.66
CA ILE A 115 -20.76 -11.32 -9.01
C ILE A 115 -19.73 -12.47 -9.12
N ASP A 116 -19.42 -12.87 -10.35
CA ASP A 116 -18.36 -13.83 -10.64
C ASP A 116 -16.97 -13.16 -10.58
N THR A 117 -16.42 -13.05 -9.36
CA THR A 117 -15.08 -12.49 -9.12
C THR A 117 -13.98 -13.33 -9.76
N ARG A 118 -14.20 -14.66 -9.96
CA ARG A 118 -13.23 -15.51 -10.66
C ARG A 118 -13.14 -15.13 -12.15
N LYS A 119 -14.28 -14.91 -12.83
CA LYS A 119 -14.30 -14.42 -14.22
C LYS A 119 -13.61 -13.06 -14.31
N LEU A 120 -13.92 -12.13 -13.40
CA LEU A 120 -13.28 -10.80 -13.37
C LEU A 120 -11.77 -10.91 -13.17
N THR A 121 -11.31 -11.68 -12.19
CA THR A 121 -9.88 -11.89 -11.93
C THR A 121 -9.14 -12.47 -13.15
N ARG A 122 -9.73 -13.45 -13.83
CA ARG A 122 -9.14 -14.02 -15.04
C ARG A 122 -9.04 -12.98 -16.16
N LEU A 123 -10.06 -12.16 -16.35
CA LEU A 123 -10.07 -11.09 -17.34
C LEU A 123 -8.93 -10.09 -17.06
N LEU A 124 -8.81 -9.61 -15.83
CA LEU A 124 -7.75 -8.68 -15.42
C LEU A 124 -6.34 -9.30 -15.58
N ARG A 125 -6.17 -10.58 -15.24
CA ARG A 125 -4.89 -11.28 -15.43
C ARG A 125 -4.51 -11.42 -16.91
N ASP A 126 -5.49 -11.78 -17.73
CA ASP A 126 -5.25 -12.12 -19.12
C ASP A 126 -5.10 -10.85 -20.01
N GLN A 127 -5.85 -9.79 -19.72
CA GLN A 127 -5.87 -8.52 -20.49
C GLN A 127 -5.09 -7.38 -19.83
N GLY A 128 -4.82 -7.46 -18.52
CA GLY A 128 -4.23 -6.40 -17.70
C GLY A 128 -5.27 -5.72 -16.82
N ALA A 129 -4.80 -4.88 -15.89
CA ALA A 129 -5.67 -4.01 -15.10
C ALA A 129 -6.47 -3.11 -16.05
N GLN A 130 -7.75 -2.92 -15.75
CA GLN A 130 -8.66 -2.11 -16.56
C GLN A 130 -9.31 -1.01 -15.72
N ASP A 131 -9.56 0.10 -16.38
CA ASP A 131 -10.39 1.14 -15.80
C ASP A 131 -11.86 0.68 -15.72
N GLY A 132 -12.54 1.03 -14.65
CA GLY A 132 -13.91 0.63 -14.43
C GLY A 132 -14.73 1.67 -13.68
N CYS A 133 -16.04 1.52 -13.82
CA CYS A 133 -17.03 2.29 -13.08
C CYS A 133 -17.92 1.34 -12.29
N LEU A 134 -18.00 1.55 -10.98
CA LEU A 134 -18.88 0.85 -10.07
C LEU A 134 -20.07 1.78 -9.76
N MET A 135 -21.31 1.30 -9.99
CA MET A 135 -22.53 2.09 -9.80
C MET A 135 -23.54 1.30 -8.98
N ALA A 136 -24.19 1.94 -8.00
CA ALA A 136 -25.18 1.35 -7.11
C ALA A 136 -26.41 2.25 -6.95
N GLY A 137 -27.61 1.66 -6.91
CA GLY A 137 -28.89 2.36 -6.82
C GLY A 137 -29.48 2.63 -8.20
N ASP A 138 -29.47 3.87 -8.64
CA ASP A 138 -29.99 4.28 -9.96
C ASP A 138 -28.97 3.90 -11.04
N ILE A 139 -29.26 2.83 -11.78
CA ILE A 139 -28.33 2.22 -12.74
C ILE A 139 -28.50 2.82 -14.13
N ASP A 140 -27.39 3.38 -14.67
CA ASP A 140 -27.23 3.78 -16.06
C ASP A 140 -25.93 3.15 -16.62
N GLU A 141 -26.07 2.07 -17.39
CA GLU A 141 -24.94 1.33 -17.95
C GLU A 141 -24.17 2.16 -19.00
N ALA A 142 -24.86 3.02 -19.73
CA ALA A 142 -24.21 3.87 -20.73
C ALA A 142 -23.33 4.94 -20.08
N ALA A 143 -23.87 5.59 -19.04
CA ALA A 143 -23.12 6.56 -18.25
C ALA A 143 -21.94 5.90 -17.51
N ALA A 144 -22.12 4.69 -16.98
CA ALA A 144 -21.05 3.94 -16.32
C ALA A 144 -19.93 3.56 -17.30
N LEU A 145 -20.27 3.13 -18.53
CA LEU A 145 -19.29 2.81 -19.56
C LEU A 145 -18.52 4.06 -20.01
N GLN A 146 -19.24 5.17 -20.20
CA GLN A 146 -18.59 6.43 -20.56
C GLN A 146 -17.62 6.88 -19.48
N ALA A 147 -18.02 6.83 -18.21
CA ALA A 147 -17.19 7.18 -17.07
C ALA A 147 -15.92 6.29 -16.96
N ALA A 148 -16.06 4.96 -17.22
CA ALA A 148 -14.91 4.05 -17.25
C ALA A 148 -13.95 4.36 -18.40
N ARG A 149 -14.45 4.80 -19.55
CA ARG A 149 -13.63 5.18 -20.71
C ARG A 149 -12.94 6.53 -20.54
N ASP A 150 -13.57 7.46 -19.85
CA ASP A 150 -13.06 8.81 -19.62
C ASP A 150 -12.00 8.85 -18.49
N PHE A 151 -11.91 7.80 -17.68
CA PHE A 151 -10.87 7.73 -16.66
C PHE A 151 -9.48 7.62 -17.32
N PRO A 152 -8.54 8.53 -17.00
CA PRO A 152 -7.25 8.58 -17.69
C PRO A 152 -6.26 7.47 -17.30
N GLY A 153 -6.64 6.58 -16.36
CA GLY A 153 -5.72 5.59 -15.76
C GLY A 153 -4.81 6.22 -14.69
N LEU A 154 -3.90 5.41 -14.15
CA LEU A 154 -3.00 5.86 -13.07
C LEU A 154 -1.65 6.38 -13.57
N VAL A 155 -1.28 6.10 -14.82
CA VAL A 155 -0.01 6.57 -15.40
C VAL A 155 -0.01 8.11 -15.47
N GLY A 156 1.06 8.72 -14.98
CA GLY A 156 1.20 10.17 -14.91
C GLY A 156 0.45 10.83 -13.75
N MET A 157 -0.22 10.05 -12.87
CA MET A 157 -0.92 10.59 -11.71
C MET A 157 -0.02 10.61 -10.48
N ASP A 158 0.32 11.82 -10.01
CA ASP A 158 0.89 12.04 -8.69
C ASP A 158 -0.21 11.96 -7.63
N LEU A 159 -0.44 10.77 -7.09
CA LEU A 159 -1.42 10.52 -6.05
C LEU A 159 -0.81 10.60 -4.63
N ALA A 160 0.51 10.52 -4.50
CA ALA A 160 1.21 10.62 -3.23
C ALA A 160 0.91 11.94 -2.52
N LYS A 161 0.95 13.07 -3.23
CA LYS A 161 0.60 14.39 -2.66
C LYS A 161 -0.87 14.53 -2.26
N VAL A 162 -1.76 13.71 -2.84
CA VAL A 162 -3.21 13.77 -2.57
C VAL A 162 -3.57 13.06 -1.26
N VAL A 163 -2.83 11.98 -0.94
CA VAL A 163 -3.10 11.16 0.26
C VAL A 163 -2.20 11.52 1.44
N SER A 164 -1.16 12.29 1.21
CA SER A 164 -0.21 12.77 2.22
C SER A 164 -0.88 13.63 3.29
N CYS A 165 -0.28 13.67 4.47
CA CYS A 165 -0.70 14.57 5.53
C CYS A 165 -0.43 16.05 5.15
N ASP A 166 -1.30 16.95 5.64
CA ASP A 166 -1.15 18.41 5.41
C ASP A 166 -0.07 19.04 6.30
N LYS A 167 0.19 18.43 7.48
CA LYS A 167 1.12 18.95 8.50
C LYS A 167 1.88 17.80 9.13
N GLN A 168 3.12 18.10 9.56
CA GLN A 168 3.89 17.12 10.32
C GLN A 168 3.18 16.72 11.62
N TYR A 169 3.38 15.47 12.02
CA TYR A 169 2.91 14.95 13.31
C TYR A 169 3.89 13.92 13.88
N SER A 170 3.76 13.65 15.17
CA SER A 170 4.55 12.63 15.86
C SER A 170 3.74 11.35 16.04
N TRP A 171 4.44 10.21 16.04
CA TRP A 171 3.84 8.89 16.25
C TRP A 171 4.61 8.10 17.31
N THR A 172 3.87 7.49 18.26
CA THR A 172 4.45 6.70 19.35
C THR A 172 3.77 5.35 19.56
N ALA A 173 2.57 5.13 18.97
CA ALA A 173 1.86 3.86 19.15
C ALA A 173 2.67 2.67 18.61
N THR A 174 2.78 1.62 19.43
CA THR A 174 3.47 0.37 19.09
C THR A 174 2.53 -0.67 18.49
N ASN A 175 3.02 -1.87 18.20
CA ASN A 175 2.20 -2.97 17.70
C ASN A 175 1.08 -3.33 18.68
N TRP A 176 -0.02 -3.85 18.12
CA TRP A 176 -1.15 -4.36 18.89
C TRP A 176 -0.78 -5.71 19.55
N GLU A 177 -1.16 -5.87 20.80
CA GLU A 177 -0.97 -7.10 21.56
C GLU A 177 -2.31 -7.59 22.14
N LEU A 178 -2.54 -8.89 22.05
CA LEU A 178 -3.77 -9.51 22.53
C LEU A 178 -3.97 -9.22 24.05
N GLY A 179 -5.13 -8.66 24.37
CA GLY A 179 -5.50 -8.31 25.76
C GLY A 179 -4.92 -6.99 26.26
N GLN A 180 -4.05 -6.32 25.49
CA GLN A 180 -3.46 -5.02 25.85
C GLN A 180 -3.82 -3.91 24.86
N GLY A 181 -4.08 -4.27 23.58
CA GLY A 181 -4.28 -3.31 22.49
C GLY A 181 -2.95 -2.69 22.03
N TYR A 182 -2.98 -1.44 21.57
CA TYR A 182 -1.79 -0.70 21.17
C TYR A 182 -1.06 -0.11 22.38
N GLY A 183 0.25 -0.37 22.46
CA GLY A 183 1.14 0.27 23.42
C GLY A 183 1.65 1.65 22.98
N SER A 184 2.56 2.24 23.75
CA SER A 184 3.25 3.50 23.43
C SER A 184 4.76 3.38 23.63
N GLN A 185 5.53 4.00 22.72
CA GLN A 185 6.99 4.12 22.85
C GLN A 185 7.36 5.38 23.66
N ASP A 186 7.69 5.18 24.94
CA ASP A 186 7.96 6.29 25.88
C ASP A 186 9.47 6.59 26.03
N LYS A 187 10.35 5.66 25.63
CA LYS A 187 11.81 5.77 25.72
C LYS A 187 12.49 5.47 24.39
N PRO A 188 12.34 6.35 23.40
CA PRO A 188 12.91 6.12 22.09
C PRO A 188 14.45 6.19 22.11
N ARG A 189 15.10 5.31 21.36
CA ARG A 189 16.55 5.29 21.13
C ARG A 189 16.96 6.07 19.89
N PHE A 190 16.06 6.13 18.91
CA PHE A 190 16.30 6.75 17.59
C PHE A 190 15.19 7.70 17.23
N HIS A 191 15.51 8.69 16.39
CA HIS A 191 14.56 9.56 15.75
C HIS A 191 14.50 9.26 14.25
N VAL A 192 13.35 8.81 13.78
CA VAL A 192 13.08 8.57 12.36
C VAL A 192 12.20 9.68 11.81
N VAL A 193 12.61 10.31 10.72
CA VAL A 193 11.74 11.19 9.94
C VAL A 193 11.18 10.39 8.77
N ALA A 194 9.86 10.28 8.71
CA ALA A 194 9.12 9.52 7.71
C ALA A 194 8.40 10.45 6.74
N TYR A 195 8.68 10.33 5.45
CA TYR A 195 7.91 10.99 4.39
C TYR A 195 6.59 10.26 4.18
N ASP A 196 5.49 11.00 4.24
CA ASP A 196 4.14 10.47 4.04
C ASP A 196 3.72 10.57 2.57
N TYR A 197 3.95 9.50 1.83
CA TYR A 197 3.42 9.33 0.47
C TYR A 197 2.09 8.57 0.45
N GLY A 198 1.52 8.30 1.63
CA GLY A 198 0.36 7.45 1.87
C GLY A 198 0.69 6.35 2.88
N ILE A 199 1.29 6.75 4.00
CA ILE A 199 1.88 5.85 4.98
C ILE A 199 0.82 5.01 5.70
N LYS A 200 1.01 3.69 5.74
CA LYS A 200 0.23 2.78 6.57
C LYS A 200 0.63 2.90 8.04
N ARG A 201 -0.37 2.91 8.92
CA ARG A 201 -0.15 2.99 10.37
C ARG A 201 0.73 1.87 10.91
N ASN A 202 0.64 0.66 10.33
CA ASN A 202 1.43 -0.46 10.82
C ASN A 202 2.94 -0.29 10.56
N ILE A 203 3.34 0.44 9.54
CA ILE A 203 4.75 0.85 9.35
C ILE A 203 5.23 1.66 10.56
N LEU A 204 4.44 2.66 10.97
CA LEU A 204 4.76 3.51 12.11
C LEU A 204 4.81 2.71 13.41
N ARG A 205 3.87 1.79 13.61
CA ARG A 205 3.83 0.89 14.77
C ARG A 205 5.08 0.01 14.83
N MET A 206 5.49 -0.58 13.70
CA MET A 206 6.67 -1.45 13.63
C MET A 206 7.97 -0.70 13.93
N LEU A 207 8.10 0.55 13.49
CA LEU A 207 9.23 1.42 13.84
C LEU A 207 9.20 1.78 15.33
N ALA A 208 8.04 2.19 15.87
CA ALA A 208 7.87 2.55 17.27
C ALA A 208 8.19 1.36 18.21
N THR A 209 7.71 0.16 17.88
CA THR A 209 8.00 -1.08 18.64
C THR A 209 9.50 -1.36 18.72
N ARG A 210 10.28 -0.92 17.71
CA ARG A 210 11.74 -1.08 17.67
C ARG A 210 12.53 0.06 18.31
N GLY A 211 11.84 0.93 19.06
CA GLY A 211 12.48 2.01 19.82
C GLY A 211 12.69 3.30 19.03
N CYS A 212 11.92 3.51 17.97
CA CYS A 212 11.95 4.76 17.21
C CYS A 212 10.86 5.73 17.66
N ARG A 213 11.23 7.00 17.87
CA ARG A 213 10.31 8.13 17.82
C ARG A 213 10.18 8.54 16.36
N ILE A 214 8.96 8.68 15.87
CA ILE A 214 8.74 9.01 14.45
C ILE A 214 8.15 10.41 14.33
N THR A 215 8.75 11.23 13.46
CA THR A 215 8.13 12.46 12.95
C THR A 215 7.73 12.22 11.51
N VAL A 216 6.44 12.25 11.25
CA VAL A 216 5.88 12.09 9.90
C VAL A 216 5.76 13.48 9.28
N ILE A 217 6.26 13.65 8.07
CA ILE A 217 6.24 14.91 7.31
C ILE A 217 5.55 14.76 5.96
N PRO A 218 4.94 15.84 5.42
CA PRO A 218 4.27 15.79 4.13
C PRO A 218 5.18 15.34 2.97
N ALA A 219 4.60 14.70 1.97
CA ALA A 219 5.28 14.19 0.78
C ALA A 219 6.17 15.22 0.09
N GLN A 220 5.71 16.48 -0.01
CA GLN A 220 6.40 17.56 -0.71
C GLN A 220 7.43 18.32 0.16
N SER A 221 7.72 17.83 1.37
CA SER A 221 8.74 18.45 2.23
C SER A 221 10.12 18.38 1.58
N PRO A 222 10.87 19.50 1.51
CA PRO A 222 12.23 19.48 1.00
C PRO A 222 13.16 18.70 1.94
N ALA A 223 14.27 18.18 1.42
CA ALA A 223 15.25 17.42 2.21
C ALA A 223 15.73 18.21 3.44
N GLN A 224 15.95 19.52 3.29
CA GLN A 224 16.41 20.38 4.39
C GLN A 224 15.44 20.37 5.59
N HIS A 225 14.12 20.32 5.35
CA HIS A 225 13.15 20.21 6.44
C HIS A 225 13.35 18.90 7.26
N ALA A 226 13.59 17.78 6.58
CA ALA A 226 13.89 16.53 7.27
C ALA A 226 15.21 16.59 8.05
N LEU A 227 16.24 17.22 7.47
CA LEU A 227 17.57 17.37 8.10
C LEU A 227 17.54 18.29 9.32
N ASP A 228 16.74 19.37 9.30
CA ASP A 228 16.56 20.29 10.43
C ASP A 228 15.97 19.59 11.66
N LEU A 229 15.24 18.51 11.46
CA LEU A 229 14.71 17.65 12.52
C LEU A 229 15.77 16.74 13.16
N LYS A 230 16.99 16.69 12.61
CA LYS A 230 18.14 15.89 13.08
C LYS A 230 17.77 14.41 13.24
N PRO A 231 17.38 13.72 12.17
CA PRO A 231 17.03 12.31 12.23
C PRO A 231 18.25 11.40 12.35
N ASP A 232 18.08 10.27 13.03
CA ASP A 232 19.02 9.13 12.97
C ASP A 232 18.80 8.27 11.72
N GLY A 233 17.59 8.32 11.14
CA GLY A 233 17.23 7.62 9.92
C GLY A 233 16.05 8.26 9.18
N ILE A 234 16.02 8.08 7.87
CA ILE A 234 14.96 8.55 6.97
C ILE A 234 14.13 7.36 6.49
N PHE A 235 12.82 7.51 6.55
CA PHE A 235 11.90 6.50 6.05
C PHE A 235 11.08 7.05 4.89
N LEU A 236 11.05 6.32 3.77
CA LEU A 236 10.26 6.63 2.58
C LEU A 236 9.08 5.66 2.52
N SER A 237 7.87 6.17 2.71
CA SER A 237 6.70 5.31 2.89
C SER A 237 6.19 4.69 1.59
N ASN A 238 5.26 3.75 1.73
CA ASN A 238 4.36 3.31 0.68
C ASN A 238 3.45 4.44 0.22
N GLY A 239 2.76 4.24 -0.91
CA GLY A 239 1.78 5.18 -1.43
C GLY A 239 1.21 4.76 -2.77
N PRO A 240 0.16 5.46 -3.25
CA PRO A 240 -0.51 5.19 -4.52
C PRO A 240 0.14 5.90 -5.70
N GLY A 241 -0.23 5.47 -6.90
CA GLY A 241 0.01 6.18 -8.15
C GLY A 241 1.31 5.83 -8.84
N ASP A 242 1.67 6.70 -9.76
CA ASP A 242 2.89 6.61 -10.55
C ASP A 242 4.03 7.35 -9.81
N PRO A 243 5.20 6.73 -9.62
CA PRO A 243 6.33 7.42 -8.99
C PRO A 243 6.97 8.50 -9.87
N GLU A 244 6.87 8.42 -11.20
CA GLU A 244 7.55 9.33 -12.12
C GLU A 244 7.16 10.83 -11.96
N PRO A 245 5.88 11.20 -11.78
CA PRO A 245 5.51 12.60 -11.58
C PRO A 245 5.86 13.15 -10.18
N CYS A 246 6.42 12.33 -9.27
CA CYS A 246 6.84 12.75 -7.93
C CYS A 246 8.26 13.34 -7.92
N ASP A 247 8.58 14.24 -8.84
CA ASP A 247 9.91 14.84 -9.02
C ASP A 247 10.46 15.52 -7.76
N TYR A 248 9.58 16.19 -6.99
CA TYR A 248 9.90 16.78 -5.68
C TYR A 248 10.44 15.74 -4.70
N ALA A 249 9.83 14.53 -4.68
CA ALA A 249 10.25 13.44 -3.80
C ALA A 249 11.57 12.83 -4.28
N VAL A 250 11.72 12.58 -5.59
CA VAL A 250 12.97 12.06 -6.18
C VAL A 250 14.14 12.99 -5.88
N LYS A 251 13.95 14.32 -5.99
CA LYS A 251 14.95 15.32 -5.63
C LYS A 251 15.32 15.24 -4.16
N ALA A 252 14.32 15.26 -3.26
CA ALA A 252 14.56 15.19 -1.82
C ALA A 252 15.28 13.88 -1.42
N VAL A 253 14.86 12.74 -1.98
CA VAL A 253 15.49 11.44 -1.71
C VAL A 253 16.96 11.43 -2.14
N ARG A 254 17.30 12.01 -3.30
CA ARG A 254 18.69 12.11 -3.76
C ARG A 254 19.55 12.94 -2.79
N GLU A 255 19.07 14.11 -2.40
CA GLU A 255 19.75 14.98 -1.43
C GLU A 255 19.95 14.27 -0.07
N LEU A 256 18.95 13.51 0.40
CA LEU A 256 19.03 12.78 1.67
C LEU A 256 20.00 11.60 1.63
N VAL A 257 20.02 10.83 0.54
CA VAL A 257 20.97 9.72 0.34
C VAL A 257 22.42 10.22 0.37
N ASP A 258 22.69 11.40 -0.20
CA ASP A 258 24.04 11.98 -0.23
C ASP A 258 24.54 12.38 1.16
N THR A 259 23.67 12.58 2.16
CA THR A 259 24.07 12.89 3.54
C THR A 259 24.71 11.72 4.28
N GLY A 260 24.50 10.48 3.83
CA GLY A 260 24.94 9.28 4.53
C GLY A 260 24.07 8.89 5.73
N ILE A 261 22.96 9.58 5.99
CA ILE A 261 21.96 9.15 6.96
C ILE A 261 21.27 7.87 6.44
N PRO A 262 21.07 6.84 7.27
CA PRO A 262 20.35 5.63 6.87
C PRO A 262 18.99 5.89 6.25
N VAL A 263 18.72 5.30 5.07
CA VAL A 263 17.46 5.43 4.34
C VAL A 263 16.84 4.05 4.14
N PHE A 264 15.54 3.93 4.45
CA PHE A 264 14.74 2.75 4.14
C PHE A 264 13.47 3.14 3.37
N GLY A 265 13.25 2.54 2.19
CA GLY A 265 12.08 2.78 1.34
C GLY A 265 11.20 1.54 1.16
N ILE A 266 9.86 1.72 1.27
CA ILE A 266 8.86 0.66 1.08
C ILE A 266 7.92 1.03 -0.07
N CYS A 267 7.67 0.09 -0.99
CA CYS A 267 6.72 0.18 -2.10
C CYS A 267 6.96 1.43 -2.95
N LEU A 268 6.15 2.49 -2.84
CA LEU A 268 6.42 3.76 -3.53
C LEU A 268 7.80 4.34 -3.13
N GLY A 269 8.18 4.26 -1.85
CA GLY A 269 9.50 4.67 -1.37
C GLY A 269 10.66 3.87 -1.99
N HIS A 270 10.45 2.58 -2.31
CA HIS A 270 11.41 1.80 -3.09
C HIS A 270 11.54 2.34 -4.52
N GLN A 271 10.42 2.67 -5.17
CA GLN A 271 10.42 3.20 -6.55
C GLN A 271 11.06 4.59 -6.61
N LEU A 272 10.76 5.47 -5.65
CA LEU A 272 11.37 6.79 -5.54
C LEU A 272 12.88 6.72 -5.28
N LEU A 273 13.33 5.78 -4.45
CA LEU A 273 14.77 5.53 -4.26
C LEU A 273 15.41 5.03 -5.57
N GLY A 274 14.72 4.16 -6.33
CA GLY A 274 15.15 3.73 -7.66
C GLY A 274 15.33 4.90 -8.63
N LEU A 275 14.34 5.77 -8.76
CA LEU A 275 14.40 6.98 -9.58
C LEU A 275 15.51 7.95 -9.10
N ALA A 276 15.71 8.09 -7.80
CA ALA A 276 16.76 8.94 -7.23
C ALA A 276 18.16 8.45 -7.59
N THR A 277 18.38 7.14 -7.77
CA THR A 277 19.65 6.57 -8.24
C THR A 277 19.82 6.67 -9.76
N GLY A 278 18.81 7.05 -10.51
CA GLY A 278 18.82 7.13 -11.98
C GLY A 278 18.21 5.92 -12.70
N ALA A 279 17.68 4.95 -11.98
CA ALA A 279 16.89 3.87 -12.56
C ALA A 279 15.56 4.39 -13.11
N LYS A 280 14.85 3.56 -13.88
CA LYS A 280 13.55 3.84 -14.47
C LYS A 280 12.48 2.96 -13.82
N THR A 281 11.23 3.41 -13.92
CA THR A 281 10.07 2.62 -13.50
C THR A 281 9.21 2.21 -14.68
N LEU A 282 8.42 1.15 -14.51
CA LEU A 282 7.54 0.58 -15.52
C LEU A 282 6.15 0.31 -14.92
N LYS A 283 5.10 0.58 -15.70
CA LYS A 283 3.75 0.10 -15.36
C LYS A 283 3.66 -1.39 -15.62
N MET A 284 3.26 -2.15 -14.62
CA MET A 284 3.02 -3.59 -14.74
C MET A 284 1.69 -3.87 -15.44
N LYS A 285 1.55 -5.06 -16.03
CA LYS A 285 0.33 -5.47 -16.75
C LYS A 285 -0.90 -5.46 -15.85
N PHE A 286 -0.82 -6.06 -14.66
CA PHE A 286 -1.92 -6.12 -13.68
C PHE A 286 -1.44 -5.89 -12.23
N GLY A 287 -0.14 -5.65 -12.03
CA GLY A 287 0.46 -5.41 -10.72
C GLY A 287 0.58 -6.67 -9.85
N HIS A 288 1.11 -6.47 -8.66
CA HIS A 288 1.13 -7.48 -7.61
C HIS A 288 0.24 -7.02 -6.46
N HIS A 289 -0.83 -7.77 -6.19
CA HIS A 289 -1.77 -7.48 -5.12
C HIS A 289 -2.15 -8.78 -4.40
N GLY A 290 -1.72 -8.94 -3.17
CA GLY A 290 -2.01 -10.14 -2.37
C GLY A 290 -1.04 -10.34 -1.23
N ALA A 291 -1.31 -11.33 -0.39
CA ALA A 291 -0.53 -11.66 0.80
C ALA A 291 0.14 -13.04 0.72
N ASN A 292 0.42 -13.50 -0.48
CA ASN A 292 0.95 -14.85 -0.76
C ASN A 292 2.04 -14.86 -1.82
N HIS A 293 2.77 -13.76 -1.98
CA HIS A 293 3.81 -13.61 -3.00
C HIS A 293 5.16 -14.11 -2.49
N PRO A 294 5.75 -15.17 -3.09
CA PRO A 294 7.07 -15.67 -2.69
C PRO A 294 8.17 -14.75 -3.25
N VAL A 295 9.04 -14.31 -2.36
CA VAL A 295 10.20 -13.47 -2.68
C VAL A 295 11.46 -14.13 -2.13
N GLN A 296 12.50 -14.22 -2.94
CA GLN A 296 13.79 -14.75 -2.54
C GLN A 296 14.72 -13.62 -2.11
N ASP A 297 15.30 -13.76 -0.92
CA ASP A 297 16.48 -13.02 -0.50
C ASP A 297 17.72 -13.62 -1.18
N LEU A 298 18.40 -12.82 -1.98
CA LEU A 298 19.56 -13.27 -2.78
C LEU A 298 20.84 -13.40 -1.95
N ASP A 299 20.90 -12.78 -0.77
CA ASP A 299 22.06 -12.88 0.14
C ASP A 299 22.05 -14.20 0.91
N THR A 300 20.87 -14.66 1.32
CA THR A 300 20.69 -15.85 2.15
C THR A 300 20.14 -17.06 1.39
N GLY A 301 19.51 -16.82 0.23
CA GLY A 301 18.75 -17.83 -0.53
C GLY A 301 17.39 -18.17 0.06
N HIS A 302 17.00 -17.59 1.19
CA HIS A 302 15.71 -17.85 1.83
C HIS A 302 14.55 -17.33 0.99
N VAL A 303 13.46 -18.08 0.97
CA VAL A 303 12.20 -17.70 0.36
C VAL A 303 11.24 -17.26 1.47
N MET A 304 10.69 -16.06 1.31
CA MET A 304 9.74 -15.47 2.25
C MET A 304 8.42 -15.21 1.54
N ILE A 305 7.31 -15.39 2.23
CA ILE A 305 5.99 -15.03 1.71
C ILE A 305 5.72 -13.58 2.10
N THR A 306 5.28 -12.78 1.14
CA THR A 306 5.17 -11.32 1.31
C THR A 306 3.79 -10.81 0.93
N SER A 307 3.41 -9.69 1.53
CA SER A 307 2.29 -8.87 1.09
C SER A 307 2.75 -7.90 0.01
N GLN A 308 1.97 -7.77 -1.06
CA GLN A 308 2.26 -6.93 -2.22
C GLN A 308 1.04 -6.09 -2.58
N ASN A 309 1.28 -4.83 -2.92
CA ASN A 309 0.26 -3.92 -3.43
C ASN A 309 0.90 -2.82 -4.28
N HIS A 310 1.24 -3.13 -5.53
CA HIS A 310 1.83 -2.16 -6.44
C HIS A 310 1.52 -2.46 -7.90
N GLY A 311 1.28 -1.41 -8.69
CA GLY A 311 1.05 -1.48 -10.14
C GLY A 311 2.24 -1.00 -10.98
N PHE A 312 3.32 -0.55 -10.31
CA PHE A 312 4.57 -0.12 -10.95
C PHE A 312 5.74 -0.89 -10.34
N GLU A 313 6.84 -0.98 -11.08
CA GLU A 313 8.08 -1.63 -10.64
C GLU A 313 9.30 -0.83 -11.11
N VAL A 314 10.44 -1.03 -10.44
CA VAL A 314 11.73 -0.51 -10.91
C VAL A 314 12.30 -1.47 -11.95
N ASP A 315 12.65 -0.95 -13.12
CA ASP A 315 13.31 -1.74 -14.18
C ASP A 315 14.74 -2.10 -13.79
N ALA A 316 14.92 -3.35 -13.37
CA ALA A 316 16.21 -3.87 -12.93
C ALA A 316 17.35 -3.72 -13.96
N ARG A 317 17.03 -3.59 -15.26
CA ARG A 317 17.99 -3.41 -16.36
C ARG A 317 18.60 -2.01 -16.39
N THR A 318 18.00 -1.06 -15.66
CA THR A 318 18.42 0.34 -15.61
C THR A 318 19.15 0.72 -14.32
N LEU A 319 19.36 -0.25 -13.42
CA LEU A 319 20.06 -0.02 -12.15
C LEU A 319 21.53 0.37 -12.40
N PRO A 320 22.03 1.41 -11.74
CA PRO A 320 23.45 1.79 -11.83
C PRO A 320 24.36 0.82 -11.07
N GLU A 321 25.68 0.89 -11.31
CA GLU A 321 26.67 -0.05 -10.76
C GLU A 321 26.75 -0.03 -9.22
N ASN A 322 26.44 1.08 -8.59
CA ASN A 322 26.43 1.21 -7.12
C ASN A 322 25.13 0.67 -6.48
N VAL A 323 24.25 0.01 -7.26
CA VAL A 323 23.03 -0.61 -6.74
C VAL A 323 23.15 -2.13 -6.83
N ARG A 324 22.99 -2.79 -5.69
CA ARG A 324 22.98 -4.25 -5.58
C ARG A 324 21.55 -4.75 -5.35
N VAL A 325 21.06 -5.64 -6.21
CA VAL A 325 19.77 -6.33 -6.03
C VAL A 325 19.86 -7.25 -4.82
N THR A 326 18.87 -7.17 -3.93
CA THR A 326 18.81 -7.97 -2.71
C THR A 326 17.66 -8.98 -2.70
N HIS A 327 16.56 -8.67 -3.37
CA HIS A 327 15.36 -9.53 -3.38
C HIS A 327 14.74 -9.61 -4.77
N LYS A 328 14.15 -10.78 -5.08
CA LYS A 328 13.52 -11.08 -6.37
C LYS A 328 12.24 -11.85 -6.20
N SER A 329 11.20 -11.50 -6.96
CA SER A 329 9.94 -12.25 -7.06
C SER A 329 10.17 -13.62 -7.68
N LEU A 330 9.59 -14.68 -7.09
CA LEU A 330 9.61 -16.02 -7.67
C LEU A 330 8.42 -16.27 -8.62
N PHE A 331 7.46 -15.35 -8.72
CA PHE A 331 6.38 -15.48 -9.70
C PHE A 331 6.81 -15.10 -11.11
N ASP A 332 7.57 -14.02 -11.24
CA ASP A 332 7.89 -13.43 -12.56
C ASP A 332 9.32 -12.87 -12.67
N GLY A 333 10.09 -12.96 -11.59
CA GLY A 333 11.46 -12.50 -11.55
C GLY A 333 11.64 -10.99 -11.43
N THR A 334 10.59 -10.22 -11.15
CA THR A 334 10.68 -8.78 -10.95
C THR A 334 11.52 -8.41 -9.73
N LEU A 335 12.09 -7.20 -9.77
CA LEU A 335 12.89 -6.65 -8.67
C LEU A 335 12.01 -6.39 -7.44
N GLN A 336 12.40 -6.97 -6.30
CA GLN A 336 11.67 -6.80 -5.05
C GLN A 336 12.45 -6.05 -3.98
N GLY A 337 13.74 -5.83 -4.17
CA GLY A 337 14.54 -5.05 -3.24
C GLY A 337 15.95 -4.84 -3.73
N PHE A 338 16.53 -3.71 -3.33
CA PHE A 338 17.93 -3.39 -3.59
C PHE A 338 18.53 -2.59 -2.43
N ALA A 339 19.87 -2.48 -2.44
CA ALA A 339 20.63 -1.66 -1.52
C ALA A 339 21.73 -0.92 -2.29
N LEU A 340 22.05 0.29 -1.84
CA LEU A 340 23.23 1.00 -2.32
C LEU A 340 24.49 0.39 -1.69
N THR A 341 25.57 0.32 -2.47
CA THR A 341 26.85 -0.25 -2.01
C THR A 341 27.76 0.78 -1.34
N ASP A 342 27.52 2.05 -1.64
CA ASP A 342 28.31 3.21 -1.21
C ASP A 342 27.61 4.10 -0.18
N ARG A 343 26.34 3.83 0.12
CA ARG A 343 25.51 4.59 1.07
C ARG A 343 24.64 3.65 1.90
N PRO A 344 24.29 4.01 3.15
CA PRO A 344 23.43 3.18 4.02
C PRO A 344 21.95 3.28 3.63
N ALA A 345 21.63 2.97 2.38
CA ALA A 345 20.27 3.04 1.85
C ALA A 345 19.86 1.69 1.25
N PHE A 346 18.63 1.26 1.55
CA PHE A 346 18.02 0.06 0.99
C PHE A 346 16.51 0.19 0.91
N CYS A 347 15.89 -0.71 0.17
CA CYS A 347 14.43 -0.66 -0.01
C CYS A 347 13.84 -2.04 -0.32
N PHE A 348 12.52 -2.10 -0.24
CA PHE A 348 11.73 -3.28 -0.55
C PHE A 348 10.42 -2.90 -1.26
N GLN A 349 10.07 -3.62 -2.35
CA GLN A 349 8.88 -3.31 -3.16
C GLN A 349 7.59 -3.74 -2.48
N GLY A 350 7.60 -4.86 -1.77
CA GLY A 350 6.44 -5.34 -1.01
C GLY A 350 6.27 -4.63 0.32
N HIS A 351 5.39 -5.16 1.16
CA HIS A 351 4.98 -4.58 2.43
C HIS A 351 5.49 -5.41 3.62
N PRO A 352 6.68 -5.11 4.17
CA PRO A 352 7.23 -5.85 5.31
C PRO A 352 6.47 -5.61 6.62
N GLU A 353 5.62 -4.59 6.66
CA GLU A 353 4.70 -4.33 7.77
C GLU A 353 3.47 -5.23 7.74
N ALA A 354 3.23 -6.01 6.66
CA ALA A 354 2.01 -6.78 6.47
C ALA A 354 0.74 -5.91 6.55
N SER A 355 -0.26 -6.29 7.32
CA SER A 355 -1.55 -5.59 7.49
C SER A 355 -2.28 -5.28 6.17
N PRO A 356 -2.81 -6.34 5.49
CA PRO A 356 -2.77 -7.75 5.89
C PRO A 356 -1.50 -8.45 5.42
N GLY A 357 -1.31 -9.68 5.92
CA GLY A 357 -0.36 -10.61 5.34
C GLY A 357 0.63 -11.23 6.32
N PRO A 358 1.54 -12.05 5.78
CA PRO A 358 2.59 -12.68 6.54
C PRO A 358 3.64 -11.67 7.01
N GLN A 359 4.33 -12.03 8.09
CA GLN A 359 5.33 -11.17 8.73
C GLN A 359 6.78 -11.62 8.46
N ASP A 360 6.98 -12.55 7.53
CA ASP A 360 8.28 -13.17 7.22
C ASP A 360 9.37 -12.13 6.92
N ILE A 361 9.00 -11.05 6.24
CA ILE A 361 9.93 -9.98 5.82
C ILE A 361 10.06 -8.83 6.84
N GLY A 362 9.36 -8.90 7.97
CA GLY A 362 9.44 -7.94 9.08
C GLY A 362 10.86 -7.61 9.57
N PRO A 363 11.84 -8.56 9.53
CA PRO A 363 13.24 -8.29 9.88
C PRO A 363 13.94 -7.18 9.08
N LEU A 364 13.36 -6.68 7.97
CA LEU A 364 13.90 -5.49 7.29
C LEU A 364 13.86 -4.23 8.16
N PHE A 365 12.87 -4.10 9.05
CA PHE A 365 12.86 -3.02 10.05
C PHE A 365 14.02 -3.14 11.04
N ASP A 366 14.40 -4.35 11.44
CA ASP A 366 15.57 -4.58 12.30
C ASP A 366 16.87 -4.26 11.57
N ARG A 367 16.95 -4.51 10.26
CA ARG A 367 18.06 -4.08 9.42
C ARG A 367 18.19 -2.55 9.43
N PHE A 368 17.09 -1.81 9.32
CA PHE A 368 17.09 -0.35 9.38
C PHE A 368 17.61 0.17 10.72
N VAL A 369 17.14 -0.41 11.83
CA VAL A 369 17.63 -0.06 13.19
C VAL A 369 19.14 -0.32 13.30
N ARG A 370 19.64 -1.47 12.83
CA ARG A 370 21.09 -1.76 12.84
C ARG A 370 21.91 -0.77 12.00
N LEU A 371 21.37 -0.22 10.93
CA LEU A 371 22.06 0.83 10.17
C LEU A 371 22.18 2.11 10.99
N MET A 372 21.12 2.53 11.69
CA MET A 372 21.15 3.69 12.59
C MET A 372 22.13 3.50 13.75
N GLU A 373 22.19 2.29 14.35
CA GLU A 373 23.16 1.95 15.40
C GLU A 373 24.61 2.14 14.94
N ARG A 374 24.92 1.71 13.72
CA ARG A 374 26.27 1.83 13.13
C ARG A 374 26.63 3.27 12.78
N SER A 375 25.69 4.06 12.32
CA SER A 375 25.92 5.47 11.94
C SER A 375 26.04 6.38 13.16
N GLY A 376 25.44 6.04 14.30
CA GLY A 376 25.53 6.77 15.57
C GLY A 376 26.73 6.36 16.45
N ALA A 377 27.42 5.26 16.13
CA ALA A 377 28.63 4.88 16.87
C ALA A 377 29.76 5.87 16.55
N PRO A 378 30.45 6.46 17.57
CA PRO A 378 31.63 7.29 17.30
C PRO A 378 32.64 6.42 16.55
N GLY A 379 33.10 6.91 15.39
CA GLY A 379 34.02 6.18 14.53
C GLY A 379 35.23 5.69 15.35
N THR A 380 35.39 4.37 15.37
CA THR A 380 36.71 3.78 15.71
C THR A 380 37.65 4.12 14.56
N GLY A 381 38.25 5.32 14.66
CA GLY A 381 39.33 5.76 13.80
C GLY A 381 40.62 4.95 14.00
#